data_4cb686be0de65ed9a3d2f2efe4b2232f
#
_entry.id   4cb686be0de65ed9a3d2f2efe4b2232f
#
_cell.length_a   1.000
_cell.length_b   1.000
_cell.length_c   1.000
_cell.angle_alpha   90.00
_cell.angle_beta   90.00
_cell.angle_gamma   90.00
#
_symmetry.space_group_name_H-M   'P 1'
#
loop_
_entity.id
_entity.type
_entity.pdbx_description
1 polymer ?
#
loop_
_entity_poly.entity_id
_entity_poly.type
_entity_poly.pdbx_seq_one_letter_code
_entity_poly.pdbx_strand_id
1 'polypeptide(L)'
;MIGAMFCFNCAYYYFKGMGYTIGLLYFIMFMRELSWGRVFFQKGTIDEMGPKFISMSSIPQHNFINAVIGIVIAVILYGFYKFMPWKKLIFEIKFPIISAVIGIIALILQYGGEHVWFSALTHPQNQILEELAEVIVYLEMLNITQYYGFEYLKYVKK
;
A
#
# COMPACT_ATOMS: atom_id res chain seq x y z
N MET A 1 -2.74 -8.05 1.41
CA MET A 1 -4.01 -8.81 1.25
C MET A 1 -4.94 -8.67 2.45
N ILE A 2 -4.52 -8.92 3.70
CA ILE A 2 -5.37 -8.84 4.91
C ILE A 2 -6.07 -7.48 5.03
N GLY A 3 -5.35 -6.36 4.85
CA GLY A 3 -5.93 -5.03 4.90
C GLY A 3 -7.04 -4.80 3.87
N ALA A 4 -6.86 -5.28 2.63
CA ALA A 4 -7.88 -5.20 1.59
C ALA A 4 -9.14 -6.01 1.98
N MET A 5 -8.97 -7.24 2.45
CA MET A 5 -10.08 -8.08 2.89
C MET A 5 -10.83 -7.46 4.07
N PHE A 6 -10.10 -6.89 5.05
CA PHE A 6 -10.69 -6.16 6.16
C PHE A 6 -11.50 -4.96 5.68
N CYS A 7 -10.94 -4.14 4.79
CA CYS A 7 -11.61 -2.95 4.27
C CYS A 7 -12.84 -3.30 3.41
N PHE A 8 -12.76 -4.35 2.59
CA PHE A 8 -13.92 -4.82 1.82
C PHE A 8 -15.04 -5.36 2.73
N ASN A 9 -14.69 -6.07 3.79
CA ASN A 9 -15.67 -6.55 4.76
C ASN A 9 -16.33 -5.37 5.51
N CYS A 10 -15.54 -4.40 5.99
CA CYS A 10 -16.06 -3.19 6.60
C CYS A 10 -16.93 -2.37 5.63
N ALA A 11 -16.57 -2.32 4.33
CA ALA A 11 -17.35 -1.66 3.30
C ALA A 11 -18.73 -2.27 3.14
N TYR A 12 -18.82 -3.58 3.15
CA TYR A 12 -20.09 -4.29 3.00
C TYR A 12 -21.07 -3.92 4.13
N TYR A 13 -20.59 -3.86 5.38
CA TYR A 13 -21.46 -3.66 6.56
C TYR A 13 -21.64 -2.20 6.97
N TYR A 14 -20.65 -1.34 6.81
CA TYR A 14 -20.63 -0.03 7.46
C TYR A 14 -20.31 1.16 6.57
N PHE A 15 -19.41 1.03 5.58
CA PHE A 15 -18.84 2.19 4.87
C PHE A 15 -18.71 1.95 3.36
N LYS A 16 -19.82 1.63 2.70
CA LYS A 16 -19.80 1.16 1.30
C LYS A 16 -18.73 1.83 0.42
N GLY A 17 -18.84 3.15 0.20
CA GLY A 17 -17.91 3.85 -0.70
C GLY A 17 -16.47 3.96 -0.16
N MET A 18 -16.31 4.38 1.09
CA MET A 18 -15.01 4.58 1.73
C MET A 18 -14.24 3.25 1.85
N GLY A 19 -14.91 2.21 2.33
CA GLY A 19 -14.27 0.90 2.51
C GLY A 19 -13.85 0.28 1.17
N TYR A 20 -14.65 0.40 0.11
CA TYR A 20 -14.23 -0.06 -1.22
C TYR A 20 -13.04 0.72 -1.76
N THR A 21 -13.00 2.04 -1.56
CA THR A 21 -11.87 2.87 -2.00
C THR A 21 -10.57 2.48 -1.31
N ILE A 22 -10.60 2.33 0.02
CA ILE A 22 -9.42 1.92 0.80
C ILE A 22 -9.05 0.46 0.47
N GLY A 23 -10.04 -0.42 0.32
CA GLY A 23 -9.81 -1.82 -0.07
C GLY A 23 -9.12 -1.94 -1.44
N LEU A 24 -9.52 -1.14 -2.42
CA LEU A 24 -8.85 -1.06 -3.73
C LEU A 24 -7.42 -0.52 -3.61
N LEU A 25 -7.18 0.47 -2.74
CA LEU A 25 -5.82 0.97 -2.48
C LEU A 25 -4.92 -0.16 -1.95
N TYR A 26 -5.35 -0.89 -0.92
CA TYR A 26 -4.59 -2.04 -0.42
C TYR A 26 -4.41 -3.14 -1.47
N PHE A 27 -5.40 -3.35 -2.32
CA PHE A 27 -5.30 -4.33 -3.40
C PHE A 27 -4.24 -3.93 -4.43
N ILE A 28 -4.18 -2.64 -4.83
CA ILE A 28 -3.12 -2.16 -5.72
C ILE A 28 -1.74 -2.31 -5.08
N MET A 29 -1.59 -1.97 -3.81
CA MET A 29 -0.33 -2.14 -3.08
C MET A 29 0.10 -3.61 -3.07
N PHE A 30 -0.82 -4.52 -2.81
CA PHE A 30 -0.56 -5.97 -2.90
C PHE A 30 -0.15 -6.41 -4.31
N MET A 31 -0.82 -5.90 -5.36
CA MET A 31 -0.44 -6.20 -6.74
C MET A 31 0.94 -5.65 -7.10
N ARG A 32 1.34 -4.52 -6.51
CA ARG A 32 2.69 -3.97 -6.64
C ARG A 32 3.73 -4.95 -6.07
N GLU A 33 3.51 -5.50 -4.87
CA GLU A 33 4.39 -6.49 -4.26
C GLU A 33 4.55 -7.76 -5.12
N LEU A 34 3.47 -8.18 -5.75
CA LEU A 34 3.53 -9.25 -6.76
C LEU A 34 4.16 -8.81 -8.08
N SER A 35 4.78 -7.61 -8.12
CA SER A 35 5.35 -7.02 -9.34
C SER A 35 4.40 -7.10 -10.54
N TRP A 36 3.09 -6.87 -10.29
CA TRP A 36 2.02 -6.95 -11.30
C TRP A 36 1.98 -8.28 -12.03
N GLY A 37 2.28 -9.37 -11.33
CA GLY A 37 2.29 -10.72 -11.87
C GLY A 37 3.60 -11.13 -12.57
N ARG A 38 4.62 -10.27 -12.63
CA ARG A 38 5.94 -10.63 -13.20
C ARG A 38 6.62 -11.77 -12.44
N VAL A 39 6.26 -11.97 -11.18
CA VAL A 39 6.74 -13.11 -10.38
C VAL A 39 6.44 -14.48 -11.02
N PHE A 40 5.42 -14.54 -11.88
CA PHE A 40 5.08 -15.76 -12.63
C PHE A 40 5.90 -15.95 -13.91
N PHE A 41 6.69 -14.94 -14.30
CA PHE A 41 7.50 -14.92 -15.51
C PHE A 41 8.97 -14.69 -15.15
N GLN A 42 9.59 -15.69 -14.55
CA GLN A 42 11.01 -15.64 -14.21
C GLN A 42 11.85 -15.83 -15.48
N LYS A 43 12.91 -15.02 -15.63
CA LYS A 43 13.86 -15.10 -16.71
C LYS A 43 15.18 -15.71 -16.19
N GLY A 44 15.32 -17.03 -16.26
CA GLY A 44 16.61 -17.69 -16.06
C GLY A 44 17.07 -17.81 -14.60
N THR A 45 18.38 -17.80 -14.40
CA THR A 45 19.08 -18.13 -13.16
C THR A 45 18.80 -17.14 -12.02
N ILE A 46 18.77 -17.70 -10.82
CA ILE A 46 18.81 -16.92 -9.57
C ILE A 46 20.25 -16.38 -9.46
N ASP A 47 20.40 -15.06 -9.51
CA ASP A 47 21.65 -14.37 -9.17
C ASP A 47 21.76 -14.21 -7.65
N GLU A 48 22.92 -13.77 -7.15
CA GLU A 48 23.13 -13.41 -5.73
C GLU A 48 22.13 -12.37 -5.22
N MET A 49 21.50 -11.63 -6.12
CA MET A 49 20.44 -10.63 -5.83
C MET A 49 19.02 -11.18 -5.95
N GLY A 50 18.83 -12.49 -6.11
CA GLY A 50 17.52 -13.12 -6.20
C GLY A 50 17.01 -13.38 -7.63
N PRO A 51 15.73 -13.74 -7.80
CA PRO A 51 15.17 -14.11 -9.10
C PRO A 51 15.04 -12.90 -10.03
N LYS A 52 15.59 -13.00 -11.24
CA LYS A 52 15.39 -11.98 -12.28
C LYS A 52 14.03 -12.16 -12.95
N PHE A 53 13.22 -11.11 -12.90
CA PHE A 53 11.94 -11.06 -13.62
C PHE A 53 12.09 -10.41 -14.99
N ILE A 54 11.22 -10.78 -15.93
CA ILE A 54 11.14 -10.08 -17.22
C ILE A 54 10.74 -8.63 -17.02
N SER A 55 11.19 -7.72 -17.90
CA SER A 55 10.73 -6.34 -17.86
C SER A 55 9.24 -6.26 -18.17
N MET A 56 8.53 -5.29 -17.60
CA MET A 56 7.09 -5.09 -17.86
C MET A 56 6.81 -4.90 -19.35
N SER A 57 7.70 -4.21 -20.06
CA SER A 57 7.61 -3.99 -21.51
C SER A 57 7.74 -5.26 -22.35
N SER A 58 8.31 -6.34 -21.81
CA SER A 58 8.46 -7.63 -22.48
C SER A 58 7.20 -8.51 -22.39
N ILE A 59 6.21 -8.11 -21.58
CA ILE A 59 4.93 -8.83 -21.47
C ILE A 59 4.05 -8.43 -22.66
N PRO A 60 3.50 -9.38 -23.44
CA PRO A 60 2.71 -9.07 -24.65
C PRO A 60 1.55 -8.10 -24.42
N GLN A 61 0.94 -8.13 -23.21
CA GLN A 61 -0.22 -7.30 -22.85
C GLN A 61 0.14 -6.12 -21.93
N HIS A 62 1.40 -5.67 -21.86
CA HIS A 62 1.84 -4.64 -20.94
C HIS A 62 1.02 -3.33 -21.06
N ASN A 63 0.66 -2.91 -22.27
CA ASN A 63 -0.15 -1.71 -22.48
C ASN A 63 -1.55 -1.85 -21.88
N PHE A 64 -2.16 -3.03 -22.02
CA PHE A 64 -3.46 -3.30 -21.41
C PHE A 64 -3.37 -3.30 -19.88
N ILE A 65 -2.34 -3.93 -19.32
CA ILE A 65 -2.11 -3.95 -17.87
C ILE A 65 -1.92 -2.52 -17.35
N ASN A 66 -1.09 -1.71 -18.00
CA ASN A 66 -0.87 -0.31 -17.63
C ASN A 66 -2.16 0.52 -17.71
N ALA A 67 -2.99 0.30 -18.72
CA ALA A 67 -4.28 0.97 -18.83
C ALA A 67 -5.22 0.58 -17.68
N VAL A 68 -5.30 -0.70 -17.33
CA VAL A 68 -6.10 -1.19 -16.18
C VAL A 68 -5.60 -0.56 -14.88
N ILE A 69 -4.30 -0.53 -14.64
CA ILE A 69 -3.69 0.11 -13.47
C ILE A 69 -4.11 1.58 -13.41
N GLY A 70 -3.97 2.31 -14.52
CA GLY A 70 -4.37 3.72 -14.61
C GLY A 70 -5.84 3.95 -14.28
N ILE A 71 -6.73 3.10 -14.82
CA ILE A 71 -8.18 3.17 -14.52
C ILE A 71 -8.43 2.93 -13.02
N VAL A 72 -7.81 1.90 -12.42
CA VAL A 72 -8.03 1.60 -11.01
C VAL A 72 -7.50 2.74 -10.13
N ILE A 73 -6.36 3.34 -10.45
CA ILE A 73 -5.86 4.53 -9.75
C ILE A 73 -6.85 5.69 -9.85
N ALA A 74 -7.39 5.95 -11.05
CA ALA A 74 -8.40 7.00 -11.24
C ALA A 74 -9.68 6.74 -10.42
N VAL A 75 -10.13 5.49 -10.35
CA VAL A 75 -11.27 5.08 -9.51
C VAL A 75 -10.98 5.31 -8.02
N ILE A 76 -9.77 5.00 -7.56
CA ILE A 76 -9.35 5.24 -6.17
C ILE A 76 -9.35 6.75 -5.87
N LEU A 77 -8.75 7.56 -6.73
CA LEU A 77 -8.71 9.03 -6.55
C LEU A 77 -10.13 9.62 -6.51
N TYR A 78 -10.99 9.18 -7.43
CA TYR A 78 -12.40 9.58 -7.43
C TYR A 78 -13.11 9.12 -6.15
N GLY A 79 -12.86 7.91 -5.68
CA GLY A 79 -13.41 7.37 -4.43
C GLY A 79 -12.96 8.20 -3.21
N PHE A 80 -11.69 8.57 -3.14
CA PHE A 80 -11.18 9.48 -2.11
C PHE A 80 -11.87 10.84 -2.15
N TYR A 81 -12.05 11.40 -3.33
CA TYR A 81 -12.75 12.67 -3.49
C TYR A 81 -14.22 12.59 -3.04
N LYS A 82 -14.94 11.55 -3.47
CA LYS A 82 -16.39 11.45 -3.31
C LYS A 82 -16.84 10.89 -1.95
N PHE A 83 -16.15 9.87 -1.45
CA PHE A 83 -16.62 9.07 -0.32
C PHE A 83 -15.91 9.35 1.01
N MET A 84 -14.75 10.04 0.96
CA MET A 84 -14.04 10.37 2.19
C MET A 84 -14.69 11.55 2.89
N PRO A 85 -15.04 11.42 4.18
CA PRO A 85 -15.60 12.50 4.97
C PRO A 85 -14.49 13.45 5.47
N TRP A 86 -13.77 14.10 4.56
CA TRP A 86 -12.57 14.90 4.82
C TRP A 86 -12.72 15.89 5.97
N LYS A 87 -13.88 16.58 6.05
CA LYS A 87 -14.15 17.55 7.14
C LYS A 87 -14.06 16.85 8.51
N LYS A 88 -14.70 15.68 8.65
CA LYS A 88 -14.67 14.92 9.91
C LYS A 88 -13.28 14.35 10.20
N LEU A 89 -12.63 13.78 9.20
CA LEU A 89 -11.29 13.17 9.35
C LEU A 89 -10.22 14.19 9.77
N ILE A 90 -10.33 15.43 9.28
CA ILE A 90 -9.30 16.47 9.52
C ILE A 90 -9.61 17.27 10.79
N PHE A 91 -10.88 17.63 11.03
CA PHE A 91 -11.23 18.59 12.08
C PHE A 91 -11.86 17.97 13.32
N GLU A 92 -12.49 16.80 13.23
CA GLU A 92 -13.23 16.20 14.35
C GLU A 92 -12.50 15.00 14.97
N ILE A 93 -11.79 14.22 14.15
CA ILE A 93 -11.06 13.04 14.61
C ILE A 93 -9.60 13.41 14.88
N LYS A 94 -9.10 13.06 16.06
CA LYS A 94 -7.68 13.31 16.39
C LYS A 94 -6.78 12.54 15.44
N PHE A 95 -5.79 13.22 14.89
CA PHE A 95 -4.82 12.61 13.99
C PHE A 95 -3.91 11.62 14.77
N PRO A 96 -3.71 10.38 14.29
CA PRO A 96 -2.85 9.39 14.95
C PRO A 96 -1.37 9.70 14.69
N ILE A 97 -0.85 10.73 15.38
CA ILE A 97 0.50 11.27 15.16
C ILE A 97 1.58 10.19 15.30
N ILE A 98 1.48 9.32 16.29
CA ILE A 98 2.49 8.29 16.54
C ILE A 98 2.61 7.35 15.33
N SER A 99 1.50 6.79 14.86
CA SER A 99 1.49 5.92 13.68
C SER A 99 1.98 6.63 12.43
N ALA A 100 1.61 7.90 12.26
CA ALA A 100 2.09 8.69 11.13
C ALA A 100 3.62 8.92 11.18
N VAL A 101 4.16 9.26 12.35
CA VAL A 101 5.62 9.45 12.53
C VAL A 101 6.38 8.15 12.27
N ILE A 102 5.92 7.03 12.86
CA ILE A 102 6.54 5.72 12.61
C ILE A 102 6.49 5.37 11.12
N GLY A 103 5.35 5.57 10.47
CA GLY A 103 5.19 5.32 9.04
C GLY A 103 6.12 6.18 8.17
N ILE A 104 6.29 7.47 8.49
CA ILE A 104 7.23 8.37 7.78
C ILE A 104 8.68 7.91 7.97
N ILE A 105 9.08 7.56 9.19
CA ILE A 105 10.43 7.05 9.46
C ILE A 105 10.66 5.76 8.65
N ALA A 106 9.70 4.85 8.66
CA ALA A 106 9.79 3.61 7.90
C ALA A 106 9.89 3.85 6.38
N LEU A 107 9.14 4.81 5.83
CA LEU A 107 9.27 5.21 4.41
C LEU A 107 10.67 5.74 4.07
N ILE A 108 11.27 6.52 4.96
CA ILE A 108 12.64 7.03 4.77
C ILE A 108 13.65 5.88 4.81
N LEU A 109 13.48 4.93 5.73
CA LEU A 109 14.35 3.75 5.85
C LEU A 109 14.22 2.82 4.64
N GLN A 110 12.99 2.59 4.17
CA GLN A 110 12.71 1.83 2.95
C GLN A 110 13.42 2.45 1.75
N TYR A 111 13.21 3.74 1.51
CA TYR A 111 13.85 4.45 0.40
C TYR A 111 15.38 4.45 0.52
N GLY A 112 15.91 4.63 1.74
CA GLY A 112 17.35 4.59 2.00
C GLY A 112 17.95 3.19 1.78
N GLY A 113 17.24 2.12 2.13
CA GLY A 113 17.62 0.74 1.86
C GLY A 113 17.70 0.43 0.36
N GLU A 114 16.64 0.78 -0.38
CA GLU A 114 16.56 0.61 -1.84
C GLU A 114 17.72 1.32 -2.58
N HIS A 115 18.08 2.53 -2.13
CA HIS A 115 19.14 3.33 -2.75
C HIS A 115 20.52 3.15 -2.11
N VAL A 116 20.67 2.17 -1.21
CA VAL A 116 21.96 1.84 -0.54
C VAL A 116 22.58 3.07 0.13
N TRP A 117 21.76 3.91 0.78
CA TRP A 117 22.26 5.10 1.49
C TRP A 117 23.12 4.76 2.71
N PHE A 118 22.89 3.59 3.29
CA PHE A 118 23.60 3.14 4.48
C PHE A 118 24.89 2.42 4.08
N SER A 119 25.93 3.19 3.77
CA SER A 119 27.24 2.67 3.33
C SER A 119 27.94 1.77 4.36
N ALA A 120 27.54 1.85 5.64
CA ALA A 120 28.02 0.97 6.69
C ALA A 120 27.41 -0.44 6.64
N LEU A 121 26.30 -0.62 5.89
CA LEU A 121 25.63 -1.89 5.70
C LEU A 121 26.06 -2.55 4.38
N THR A 122 26.14 -3.86 4.38
CA THR A 122 26.33 -4.64 3.15
C THR A 122 25.05 -4.57 2.28
N HIS A 123 25.16 -4.90 1.00
CA HIS A 123 23.99 -4.90 0.10
C HIS A 123 22.85 -5.79 0.61
N PRO A 124 23.07 -7.04 1.07
CA PRO A 124 22.00 -7.86 1.65
C PRO A 124 21.37 -7.24 2.92
N GLN A 125 22.17 -6.54 3.74
CA GLN A 125 21.66 -5.88 4.94
C GLN A 125 20.77 -4.67 4.59
N ASN A 126 21.12 -3.90 3.56
CA ASN A 126 20.27 -2.82 3.05
C ASN A 126 18.93 -3.37 2.52
N GLN A 127 18.96 -4.50 1.81
CA GLN A 127 17.75 -5.17 1.33
C GLN A 127 16.86 -5.65 2.49
N ILE A 128 17.43 -6.27 3.52
CA ILE A 128 16.66 -6.68 4.71
C ILE A 128 16.05 -5.46 5.41
N LEU A 129 16.79 -4.35 5.51
CA LEU A 129 16.29 -3.10 6.09
C LEU A 129 15.12 -2.55 5.30
N GLU A 130 15.21 -2.54 3.96
CA GLU A 130 14.14 -2.14 3.05
C GLU A 130 12.87 -2.98 3.28
N GLU A 131 12.99 -4.32 3.24
CA GLU A 131 11.86 -5.24 3.41
C GLU A 131 11.19 -5.09 4.79
N LEU A 132 11.98 -4.95 5.87
CA LEU A 132 11.45 -4.73 7.21
C LEU A 132 10.74 -3.37 7.31
N ALA A 133 11.32 -2.33 6.75
CA ALA A 133 10.72 -0.99 6.74
C ALA A 133 9.41 -0.99 5.96
N GLU A 134 9.31 -1.70 4.83
CA GLU A 134 8.09 -1.86 4.05
C GLU A 134 6.97 -2.54 4.84
N VAL A 135 7.27 -3.60 5.57
CA VAL A 135 6.31 -4.25 6.48
C VAL A 135 5.78 -3.27 7.52
N ILE A 136 6.66 -2.42 8.11
CA ILE A 136 6.24 -1.40 9.08
C ILE A 136 5.31 -0.37 8.44
N VAL A 137 5.62 0.10 7.22
CA VAL A 137 4.74 1.02 6.46
C VAL A 137 3.35 0.42 6.30
N TYR A 138 3.24 -0.84 5.88
CA TYR A 138 1.94 -1.49 5.72
C TYR A 138 1.18 -1.66 7.03
N LEU A 139 1.89 -1.99 8.12
CA LEU A 139 1.26 -2.11 9.44
C LEU A 139 0.73 -0.76 9.93
N GLU A 140 1.51 0.32 9.77
CA GLU A 140 1.06 1.65 10.20
C GLU A 140 -0.08 2.19 9.33
N MET A 141 -0.08 1.93 8.03
CA MET A 141 -1.23 2.23 7.18
C MET A 141 -2.48 1.48 7.64
N LEU A 142 -2.35 0.20 8.03
CA LEU A 142 -3.46 -0.58 8.56
C LEU A 142 -3.95 -0.01 9.90
N ASN A 143 -3.04 0.34 10.80
CA ASN A 143 -3.35 0.97 12.09
C ASN A 143 -4.12 2.29 11.90
N ILE A 144 -3.64 3.17 11.01
CA ILE A 144 -4.30 4.44 10.69
C ILE A 144 -5.70 4.18 10.11
N THR A 145 -5.83 3.22 9.20
CA THR A 145 -7.12 2.87 8.59
C THR A 145 -8.11 2.34 9.63
N GLN A 146 -7.66 1.46 10.53
CA GLN A 146 -8.51 0.93 11.59
C GLN A 146 -8.89 2.02 12.59
N TYR A 147 -7.93 2.86 13.00
CA TYR A 147 -8.19 3.97 13.92
C TYR A 147 -9.28 4.90 13.37
N TYR A 148 -9.13 5.37 12.15
CA TYR A 148 -10.14 6.23 11.53
C TYR A 148 -11.47 5.51 11.31
N GLY A 149 -11.46 4.24 10.96
CA GLY A 149 -12.67 3.43 10.83
C GLY A 149 -13.45 3.33 12.14
N PHE A 150 -12.77 3.03 13.25
CA PHE A 150 -13.40 2.94 14.57
C PHE A 150 -13.90 4.30 15.11
N GLU A 151 -13.09 5.35 14.97
CA GLU A 151 -13.50 6.69 15.39
C GLU A 151 -14.69 7.18 14.57
N TYR A 152 -14.70 6.98 13.27
CA TYR A 152 -15.81 7.37 12.42
C TYR A 152 -17.11 6.60 12.77
N LEU A 153 -17.02 5.31 13.12
CA LEU A 153 -18.17 4.52 13.58
C LEU A 153 -18.83 5.11 14.82
N LYS A 154 -18.09 5.71 15.74
CA LYS A 154 -18.64 6.36 16.92
C LYS A 154 -19.52 7.57 16.55
N TYR A 155 -19.21 8.26 15.44
CA TYR A 155 -20.00 9.39 14.96
C TYR A 155 -21.27 8.98 14.21
N VAL A 156 -21.23 7.84 13.52
CA VAL A 156 -22.39 7.37 12.73
C VAL A 156 -23.46 6.72 13.62
N LYS A 157 -23.06 6.17 14.78
CA LYS A 157 -23.98 5.53 15.73
C LYS A 157 -24.65 6.50 16.71
N LYS A 158 -24.26 7.77 16.72
CA LYS A 158 -24.94 8.85 17.44
C LYS A 158 -25.97 9.51 16.55
#